data_15ef0ceaa4fbbabc71f0aa5eeda2e1ec
#
_entry.id   15ef0ceaa4fbbabc71f0aa5eeda2e1ec
#
_cell.length_a   1.000
_cell.length_b   1.000
_cell.length_c   1.000
_cell.angle_alpha   90.00
_cell.angle_beta   90.00
_cell.angle_gamma   90.00
#
_symmetry.space_group_name_H-M   'P 1'
#
loop_
_entity.id
_entity.type
_entity.pdbx_description
1 polymer ?
#
loop_
_entity_poly.entity_id
_entity_poly.type
_entity_poly.pdbx_seq_one_letter_code
_entity_poly.pdbx_strand_id
1 'polypeptide(L)'
;MFDDLDYSQPYASARSPVMGSNMVACSQPLAAQAGLDMLRKGGNAVDAAIAAAMVLTVVEPTGCGIGSDAFAIVWDGSTLQGLNASGRAPQAWTPEFFAGQSQMPQRGWPAVTVPGAVSAWVELSARYGKLPFATLAEPAIGYARDGYQVTPIIAELWKRGAHLLKDQPGFAECFMPDGRAPNAGEKIQLKDHARTLELIAQTKGEAFYRGELAEAIVAHGNTHGSAMSLEDLATHSVDWIDTLSVPYAGAVVHELPPNGQGIATLSGLTMLEALGVGEHPVDSLETVHPVLEAMKLALADLDEHVADSDHMRVPSEHLLDKNYLNERAGLVTDQAANPGHGSPKPGGTVYLSAADESGMMISFIQSNYMGFGSGVVVPGTGISLQNRGAGFSLDPQHVNYVAPRKRPFHTIIPGFVMNADGTPLMSFGLMGGPMQAQGHLQMMMRILRYKQNPQAAADAPRWRLEEGLKVAVERTFDPKVIQALRAKGHDIEVEEPSGVFAFGGAQIIQRTAHGYVGGTDPRKDGVVAAY
;
A
#
# COMPACT_ATOMS: atom_id res chain seq x y z
N MET A 1 -10.01 -29.63 -24.47
CA MET A 1 -9.15 -28.61 -23.79
C MET A 1 -9.71 -28.49 -22.40
N PHE A 2 -8.89 -28.45 -21.36
CA PHE A 2 -9.36 -28.45 -19.96
C PHE A 2 -9.75 -27.00 -19.58
N ASP A 3 -10.93 -26.55 -20.01
CA ASP A 3 -11.39 -25.18 -19.75
C ASP A 3 -12.14 -25.05 -18.40
N ASP A 4 -12.34 -26.19 -17.67
CA ASP A 4 -13.08 -26.28 -16.41
C ASP A 4 -12.16 -26.61 -15.22
N LEU A 5 -11.00 -25.96 -15.13
CA LEU A 5 -10.11 -26.13 -13.98
C LEU A 5 -10.72 -25.51 -12.72
N ASP A 6 -10.72 -26.27 -11.63
CA ASP A 6 -11.04 -25.76 -10.30
C ASP A 6 -9.82 -25.00 -9.75
N TYR A 7 -9.97 -23.69 -9.58
CA TYR A 7 -8.93 -22.83 -9.00
C TYR A 7 -9.01 -22.70 -7.47
N SER A 8 -9.88 -23.46 -6.81
CA SER A 8 -9.86 -23.56 -5.35
C SER A 8 -8.54 -24.16 -4.86
N GLN A 9 -8.11 -23.75 -3.68
CA GLN A 9 -6.89 -24.28 -3.04
C GLN A 9 -7.29 -25.08 -1.79
N PRO A 10 -7.76 -26.33 -1.95
CA PRO A 10 -8.30 -27.12 -0.85
C PRO A 10 -7.23 -27.62 0.14
N TYR A 11 -5.95 -27.53 -0.24
CA TYR A 11 -4.82 -27.96 0.58
C TYR A 11 -3.96 -26.77 1.01
N ALA A 12 -3.56 -26.72 2.28
CA ALA A 12 -2.58 -25.76 2.74
C ALA A 12 -1.22 -26.01 2.05
N SER A 13 -0.61 -24.97 1.51
CA SER A 13 0.74 -25.03 0.96
C SER A 13 1.71 -24.27 1.85
N ALA A 14 2.88 -24.84 2.13
CA ALA A 14 3.99 -24.15 2.75
C ALA A 14 4.91 -23.59 1.66
N ARG A 15 5.28 -22.31 1.77
CA ARG A 15 6.28 -21.67 0.91
C ARG A 15 7.62 -21.63 1.62
N SER A 16 8.70 -21.94 0.93
CA SER A 16 10.05 -21.70 1.43
C SER A 16 10.45 -20.25 1.16
N PRO A 17 11.26 -19.62 2.04
CA PRO A 17 11.86 -18.34 1.70
C PRO A 17 12.78 -18.48 0.48
N VAL A 18 12.78 -17.47 -0.38
CA VAL A 18 13.61 -17.45 -1.59
C VAL A 18 14.92 -16.71 -1.29
N MET A 19 16.04 -17.21 -1.80
CA MET A 19 17.36 -16.60 -1.63
C MET A 19 17.96 -16.23 -2.99
N GLY A 20 18.70 -15.10 -3.06
CA GLY A 20 19.38 -14.65 -4.27
C GLY A 20 20.17 -13.37 -4.04
N SER A 21 20.98 -12.97 -5.03
CA SER A 21 21.76 -11.73 -5.01
C SER A 21 21.00 -10.54 -5.61
N ASN A 22 20.03 -10.84 -6.47
CA ASN A 22 19.12 -9.89 -7.11
C ASN A 22 17.70 -10.37 -6.89
N MET A 23 16.79 -9.51 -6.42
CA MET A 23 15.49 -9.97 -5.94
C MET A 23 14.38 -8.94 -6.13
N VAL A 24 13.19 -9.43 -6.48
CA VAL A 24 11.94 -8.66 -6.52
C VAL A 24 10.84 -9.46 -5.82
N ALA A 25 10.24 -8.92 -4.78
CA ALA A 25 9.08 -9.48 -4.09
C ALA A 25 7.83 -8.64 -4.44
N CYS A 26 6.80 -9.26 -5.00
CA CYS A 26 5.63 -8.57 -5.52
C CYS A 26 4.36 -9.41 -5.38
N SER A 27 3.20 -8.76 -5.31
CA SER A 27 1.88 -9.38 -5.19
C SER A 27 1.43 -10.13 -6.44
N GLN A 28 2.14 -9.97 -7.59
CA GLN A 28 1.75 -10.53 -8.88
C GLN A 28 2.97 -11.08 -9.64
N PRO A 29 2.93 -12.35 -10.12
CA PRO A 29 4.11 -13.00 -10.73
C PRO A 29 4.65 -12.28 -11.96
N LEU A 30 3.80 -11.78 -12.86
CA LEU A 30 4.24 -11.10 -14.08
C LEU A 30 4.97 -9.79 -13.77
N ALA A 31 4.54 -9.10 -12.72
CA ALA A 31 5.20 -7.87 -12.27
C ALA A 31 6.56 -8.16 -11.63
N ALA A 32 6.67 -9.19 -10.79
CA ALA A 32 7.95 -9.61 -10.22
C ALA A 32 8.95 -10.03 -11.29
N GLN A 33 8.50 -10.77 -12.32
CA GLN A 33 9.34 -11.17 -13.46
C GLN A 33 9.80 -9.96 -14.27
N ALA A 34 8.91 -9.00 -14.55
CA ALA A 34 9.28 -7.77 -15.27
C ALA A 34 10.37 -6.99 -14.53
N GLY A 35 10.25 -6.86 -13.20
CA GLY A 35 11.31 -6.25 -12.38
C GLY A 35 12.62 -7.03 -12.44
N LEU A 36 12.55 -8.37 -12.32
CA LEU A 36 13.74 -9.23 -12.42
C LEU A 36 14.44 -9.12 -13.79
N ASP A 37 13.67 -8.97 -14.86
CA ASP A 37 14.21 -8.79 -16.21
C ASP A 37 14.95 -7.45 -16.34
N MET A 38 14.52 -6.40 -15.65
CA MET A 38 15.28 -5.15 -15.62
C MET A 38 16.64 -5.33 -14.92
N LEU A 39 16.70 -6.09 -13.82
CA LEU A 39 17.97 -6.44 -13.16
C LEU A 39 18.89 -7.21 -14.11
N ARG A 40 18.36 -8.22 -14.82
CA ARG A 40 19.13 -8.99 -15.84
C ARG A 40 19.62 -8.17 -17.02
N LYS A 41 18.90 -7.10 -17.39
CA LYS A 41 19.30 -6.12 -18.42
C LYS A 41 20.37 -5.14 -17.93
N GLY A 42 20.86 -5.26 -16.68
CA GLY A 42 21.87 -4.37 -16.09
C GLY A 42 21.29 -3.15 -15.37
N GLY A 43 19.98 -3.11 -15.18
CA GLY A 43 19.30 -2.14 -14.33
C GLY A 43 19.62 -2.35 -12.85
N ASN A 44 19.07 -1.49 -12.00
CA ASN A 44 19.19 -1.57 -10.56
C ASN A 44 17.82 -1.85 -9.87
N ALA A 45 17.81 -1.88 -8.55
CA ALA A 45 16.60 -2.13 -7.77
C ALA A 45 15.48 -1.11 -8.05
N VAL A 46 15.82 0.15 -8.34
CA VAL A 46 14.83 1.20 -8.69
C VAL A 46 14.22 0.94 -10.07
N ASP A 47 15.03 0.58 -11.07
CA ASP A 47 14.54 0.20 -12.40
C ASP A 47 13.57 -1.00 -12.31
N ALA A 48 13.94 -1.99 -11.50
CA ALA A 48 13.11 -3.18 -11.26
C ALA A 48 11.77 -2.81 -10.61
N ALA A 49 11.79 -1.93 -9.60
CA ALA A 49 10.59 -1.48 -8.91
C ALA A 49 9.64 -0.71 -9.84
N ILE A 50 10.16 0.20 -10.67
CA ILE A 50 9.35 0.99 -11.61
C ILE A 50 8.71 0.06 -12.65
N ALA A 51 9.47 -0.86 -13.25
CA ALA A 51 8.93 -1.79 -14.24
C ALA A 51 7.83 -2.68 -13.63
N ALA A 52 8.06 -3.21 -12.43
CA ALA A 52 7.04 -3.98 -11.70
C ALA A 52 5.81 -3.12 -11.39
N ALA A 53 5.98 -1.88 -10.94
CA ALA A 53 4.89 -0.95 -10.63
C ALA A 53 4.04 -0.63 -11.87
N MET A 54 4.64 -0.37 -13.02
CA MET A 54 3.93 -0.16 -14.28
C MET A 54 3.14 -1.41 -14.70
N VAL A 55 3.74 -2.61 -14.60
CA VAL A 55 3.06 -3.88 -14.90
C VAL A 55 1.86 -4.10 -13.98
N LEU A 56 1.98 -3.78 -12.69
CA LEU A 56 0.87 -3.91 -11.74
C LEU A 56 -0.36 -3.08 -12.12
N THR A 57 -0.20 -1.92 -12.77
CA THR A 57 -1.36 -1.13 -13.26
C THR A 57 -2.18 -1.89 -14.30
N VAL A 58 -1.57 -2.87 -14.97
CA VAL A 58 -2.18 -3.71 -16.00
C VAL A 58 -2.72 -5.01 -15.40
N VAL A 59 -1.87 -5.74 -14.64
CA VAL A 59 -2.17 -7.12 -14.21
C VAL A 59 -2.85 -7.21 -12.84
N GLU A 60 -2.86 -6.14 -12.06
CA GLU A 60 -3.56 -6.01 -10.78
C GLU A 60 -4.36 -4.69 -10.69
N PRO A 61 -5.25 -4.39 -11.67
CA PRO A 61 -5.98 -3.12 -11.72
C PRO A 61 -6.97 -2.94 -10.56
N THR A 62 -7.22 -4.02 -9.82
CA THR A 62 -8.03 -4.03 -8.59
C THR A 62 -7.38 -3.27 -7.44
N GLY A 63 -6.06 -3.16 -7.41
CA GLY A 63 -5.29 -2.51 -6.35
C GLY A 63 -4.69 -1.16 -6.75
N CYS A 64 -4.31 -1.00 -8.01
CA CYS A 64 -3.69 0.21 -8.53
C CYS A 64 -4.06 0.47 -10.00
N GLY A 65 -3.64 1.63 -10.52
CA GLY A 65 -3.82 2.04 -11.91
C GLY A 65 -2.84 3.15 -12.27
N ILE A 66 -2.86 3.60 -13.52
CA ILE A 66 -2.02 4.72 -13.97
C ILE A 66 -2.35 6.01 -13.18
N GLY A 67 -3.60 6.17 -12.75
CA GLY A 67 -4.06 7.29 -11.92
C GLY A 67 -4.00 7.04 -10.42
N SER A 68 -3.04 6.24 -9.94
CA SER A 68 -2.75 5.98 -8.52
C SER A 68 -1.91 7.09 -7.88
N ASP A 69 -1.76 7.02 -6.55
CA ASP A 69 -0.69 7.65 -5.79
C ASP A 69 0.43 6.65 -5.49
N ALA A 70 1.63 7.16 -5.15
CA ALA A 70 2.76 6.33 -4.78
C ALA A 70 3.65 6.96 -3.71
N PHE A 71 4.34 6.09 -2.94
CA PHE A 71 5.41 6.43 -2.01
C PHE A 71 6.56 5.43 -2.15
N ALA A 72 7.76 5.87 -1.79
CA ALA A 72 8.92 4.99 -1.75
C ALA A 72 9.89 5.33 -0.61
N ILE A 73 10.64 4.34 -0.15
CA ILE A 73 11.87 4.52 0.62
C ILE A 73 12.99 3.82 -0.15
N VAL A 74 14.06 4.54 -0.44
CA VAL A 74 15.21 4.06 -1.21
C VAL A 74 16.47 4.13 -0.38
N TRP A 75 17.19 3.03 -0.29
CA TRP A 75 18.60 2.98 0.10
C TRP A 75 19.46 2.90 -1.16
N ASP A 76 20.26 3.93 -1.40
CA ASP A 76 21.07 4.05 -2.62
C ASP A 76 22.50 3.49 -2.51
N GLY A 77 22.81 2.88 -1.37
CA GLY A 77 24.14 2.41 -1.01
C GLY A 77 24.86 3.32 -0.01
N SER A 78 24.33 4.52 0.24
CA SER A 78 24.93 5.52 1.14
C SER A 78 23.91 6.23 2.02
N THR A 79 22.72 6.53 1.48
CA THR A 79 21.68 7.29 2.15
C THR A 79 20.32 6.61 2.02
N LEU A 80 19.49 6.75 3.08
CA LEU A 80 18.09 6.34 3.08
C LEU A 80 17.23 7.56 2.84
N GLN A 81 16.43 7.54 1.76
CA GLN A 81 15.61 8.67 1.36
C GLN A 81 14.17 8.27 1.07
N GLY A 82 13.23 9.07 1.52
CA GLY A 82 11.81 8.92 1.26
C GLY A 82 11.33 9.73 0.06
N LEU A 83 10.33 9.21 -0.65
CA LEU A 83 9.59 9.89 -1.71
C LEU A 83 8.10 9.88 -1.37
N ASN A 84 7.50 11.06 -1.29
CA ASN A 84 6.05 11.27 -1.22
C ASN A 84 5.56 11.84 -2.54
N ALA A 85 4.88 11.02 -3.33
CA ALA A 85 4.25 11.42 -4.59
C ALA A 85 2.71 11.43 -4.49
N SER A 86 2.14 11.48 -3.27
CA SER A 86 0.69 11.61 -3.12
C SER A 86 0.18 12.95 -3.64
N GLY A 87 -0.94 12.91 -4.33
CA GLY A 87 -1.51 14.12 -4.91
C GLY A 87 -2.29 14.96 -3.92
N ARG A 88 -2.42 16.24 -4.25
CA ARG A 88 -3.15 17.23 -3.45
C ARG A 88 -4.61 17.32 -3.92
N ALA A 89 -5.48 17.79 -3.04
CA ALA A 89 -6.83 18.19 -3.39
C ALA A 89 -6.82 19.27 -4.48
N PRO A 90 -7.76 19.26 -5.43
CA PRO A 90 -7.94 20.36 -6.38
C PRO A 90 -8.06 21.70 -5.68
N GLN A 91 -7.58 22.79 -6.30
CA GLN A 91 -7.67 24.15 -5.76
C GLN A 91 -9.12 24.54 -5.43
N ALA A 92 -10.08 24.03 -6.19
CA ALA A 92 -11.50 24.33 -5.99
C ALA A 92 -12.19 23.51 -4.88
N TRP A 93 -11.47 22.63 -4.20
CA TRP A 93 -12.04 21.83 -3.09
C TRP A 93 -12.09 22.65 -1.79
N THR A 94 -13.01 23.59 -1.77
CA THR A 94 -13.38 24.29 -0.55
C THR A 94 -14.45 23.51 0.22
N PRO A 95 -14.70 23.80 1.50
CA PRO A 95 -15.81 23.19 2.24
C PRO A 95 -17.17 23.39 1.57
N GLU A 96 -17.37 24.51 0.89
CA GLU A 96 -18.60 24.85 0.17
C GLU A 96 -18.84 23.93 -1.03
N PHE A 97 -17.77 23.43 -1.67
CA PHE A 97 -17.87 22.44 -2.75
C PHE A 97 -18.59 21.15 -2.29
N PHE A 98 -18.42 20.80 -1.01
CA PHE A 98 -19.06 19.62 -0.40
C PHE A 98 -20.30 19.97 0.44
N ALA A 99 -20.85 21.18 0.29
CA ALA A 99 -22.01 21.60 1.07
C ALA A 99 -23.19 20.63 0.92
N GLY A 100 -23.80 20.27 2.06
CA GLY A 100 -24.91 19.32 2.09
C GLY A 100 -24.52 17.83 2.15
N GLN A 101 -23.22 17.52 2.13
CA GLN A 101 -22.71 16.16 2.34
C GLN A 101 -22.33 15.97 3.81
N SER A 102 -22.64 14.79 4.37
CA SER A 102 -22.27 14.41 5.74
C SER A 102 -20.90 13.74 5.85
N GLN A 103 -20.37 13.26 4.72
CA GLN A 103 -19.04 12.62 4.61
C GLN A 103 -18.48 12.80 3.20
N MET A 104 -17.17 12.66 3.07
CA MET A 104 -16.51 12.70 1.78
C MET A 104 -17.03 11.60 0.84
N PRO A 105 -17.27 11.92 -0.44
CA PRO A 105 -17.60 10.93 -1.46
C PRO A 105 -16.53 9.84 -1.54
N GLN A 106 -16.98 8.59 -1.64
CA GLN A 106 -16.06 7.46 -1.72
C GLN A 106 -15.79 7.02 -3.17
N ARG A 107 -16.67 7.36 -4.10
CA ARG A 107 -16.61 6.96 -5.52
C ARG A 107 -16.93 8.14 -6.43
N GLY A 108 -16.60 7.97 -7.70
CA GLY A 108 -16.79 9.00 -8.71
C GLY A 108 -15.74 10.11 -8.64
N TRP A 109 -15.90 11.11 -9.49
CA TRP A 109 -14.98 12.23 -9.63
C TRP A 109 -14.78 13.07 -8.35
N PRO A 110 -15.83 13.30 -7.51
CA PRO A 110 -15.64 14.08 -6.29
C PRO A 110 -14.75 13.40 -5.22
N ALA A 111 -14.28 12.18 -5.47
CA ALA A 111 -13.32 11.48 -4.59
C ALA A 111 -11.87 11.53 -5.12
N VAL A 112 -11.64 12.12 -6.31
CA VAL A 112 -10.34 12.06 -7.01
C VAL A 112 -9.47 13.27 -6.66
N THR A 113 -8.30 13.03 -6.05
CA THR A 113 -7.22 14.03 -5.93
C THR A 113 -6.25 13.91 -7.10
N VAL A 114 -5.27 14.79 -7.24
CA VAL A 114 -4.28 14.73 -8.31
C VAL A 114 -3.53 13.40 -8.26
N PRO A 115 -3.46 12.60 -9.33
CA PRO A 115 -2.76 11.33 -9.33
C PRO A 115 -1.23 11.51 -9.29
N GLY A 116 -0.53 10.76 -8.43
CA GLY A 116 0.90 10.95 -8.22
C GLY A 116 1.83 9.82 -8.70
N ALA A 117 1.32 8.63 -9.03
CA ALA A 117 2.17 7.47 -9.34
C ALA A 117 3.10 7.69 -10.55
N VAL A 118 2.61 8.35 -11.61
CA VAL A 118 3.43 8.64 -12.81
C VAL A 118 4.61 9.54 -12.45
N SER A 119 4.42 10.54 -11.61
CA SER A 119 5.52 11.42 -11.14
C SER A 119 6.54 10.65 -10.30
N ALA A 120 6.10 9.69 -9.47
CA ALA A 120 7.01 8.84 -8.72
C ALA A 120 7.91 8.00 -9.63
N TRP A 121 7.35 7.38 -10.67
CA TRP A 121 8.14 6.60 -11.62
C TRP A 121 9.19 7.44 -12.34
N VAL A 122 8.81 8.64 -12.78
CA VAL A 122 9.70 9.56 -13.49
C VAL A 122 10.83 10.05 -12.57
N GLU A 123 10.48 10.52 -11.38
CA GLU A 123 11.46 11.05 -10.41
C GLU A 123 12.44 9.99 -9.92
N LEU A 124 11.95 8.79 -9.59
CA LEU A 124 12.81 7.67 -9.20
C LEU A 124 13.77 7.28 -10.33
N SER A 125 13.26 7.17 -11.58
CA SER A 125 14.09 6.86 -12.74
C SER A 125 15.12 7.96 -13.03
N ALA A 126 14.73 9.22 -12.93
CA ALA A 126 15.63 10.35 -13.18
C ALA A 126 16.77 10.44 -12.17
N ARG A 127 16.47 10.13 -10.87
CA ARG A 127 17.45 10.25 -9.79
C ARG A 127 18.36 9.03 -9.65
N TYR A 128 17.82 7.83 -9.80
CA TYR A 128 18.52 6.58 -9.48
C TYR A 128 18.60 5.57 -10.62
N GLY A 129 17.74 5.68 -11.64
CA GLY A 129 17.64 4.70 -12.72
C GLY A 129 18.94 4.56 -13.53
N LYS A 130 19.23 3.34 -13.94
CA LYS A 130 20.34 2.99 -14.85
C LYS A 130 19.86 2.75 -16.28
N LEU A 131 18.64 2.22 -16.43
CA LEU A 131 18.05 1.94 -17.74
C LEU A 131 17.28 3.14 -18.27
N PRO A 132 17.13 3.29 -19.60
CA PRO A 132 16.24 4.29 -20.18
C PRO A 132 14.80 4.10 -19.66
N PHE A 133 14.13 5.18 -19.29
CA PHE A 133 12.77 5.13 -18.72
C PHE A 133 11.79 4.36 -19.62
N ALA A 134 11.90 4.52 -20.96
CA ALA A 134 11.06 3.80 -21.91
C ALA A 134 11.23 2.27 -21.83
N THR A 135 12.44 1.78 -21.54
CA THR A 135 12.71 0.34 -21.37
C THR A 135 11.94 -0.24 -20.17
N LEU A 136 11.75 0.55 -19.11
CA LEU A 136 11.02 0.11 -17.91
C LEU A 136 9.53 -0.10 -18.20
N ALA A 137 8.99 0.62 -19.18
CA ALA A 137 7.56 0.52 -19.56
C ALA A 137 7.29 -0.65 -20.54
N GLU A 138 8.31 -1.17 -21.25
CA GLU A 138 8.13 -2.21 -22.27
C GLU A 138 7.30 -3.42 -21.80
N PRO A 139 7.55 -4.03 -20.63
CA PRO A 139 6.77 -5.18 -20.17
C PRO A 139 5.30 -4.84 -19.95
N ALA A 140 5.01 -3.70 -19.32
CA ALA A 140 3.64 -3.26 -19.07
C ALA A 140 2.86 -2.99 -20.37
N ILE A 141 3.51 -2.30 -21.32
CA ILE A 141 2.97 -2.07 -22.67
C ILE A 141 2.68 -3.40 -23.37
N GLY A 142 3.61 -4.36 -23.28
CA GLY A 142 3.47 -5.68 -23.87
C GLY A 142 2.26 -6.44 -23.31
N TYR A 143 2.15 -6.55 -21.98
CA TYR A 143 1.01 -7.21 -21.34
C TYR A 143 -0.32 -6.51 -21.63
N ALA A 144 -0.36 -5.20 -21.66
CA ALA A 144 -1.58 -4.45 -21.98
C ALA A 144 -2.00 -4.64 -23.45
N ARG A 145 -1.06 -4.58 -24.40
CA ARG A 145 -1.32 -4.69 -25.83
C ARG A 145 -1.61 -6.11 -26.28
N ASP A 146 -0.74 -7.06 -25.88
CA ASP A 146 -0.76 -8.44 -26.39
C ASP A 146 -1.63 -9.37 -25.52
N GLY A 147 -1.97 -8.90 -24.32
CA GLY A 147 -2.83 -9.57 -23.35
C GLY A 147 -2.09 -10.51 -22.38
N TYR A 148 -2.70 -10.73 -21.24
CA TYR A 148 -2.22 -11.60 -20.18
C TYR A 148 -3.37 -12.44 -19.60
N GLN A 149 -3.04 -13.54 -18.92
CA GLN A 149 -4.03 -14.37 -18.24
C GLN A 149 -4.29 -13.86 -16.81
N VAL A 150 -5.57 -13.67 -16.47
CA VAL A 150 -5.97 -13.18 -15.15
C VAL A 150 -5.79 -14.27 -14.11
N THR A 151 -5.12 -13.93 -13.00
CA THR A 151 -4.87 -14.86 -11.90
C THR A 151 -6.10 -15.04 -11.00
N PRO A 152 -6.22 -16.15 -10.23
CA PRO A 152 -7.44 -16.49 -9.50
C PRO A 152 -7.89 -15.43 -8.48
N ILE A 153 -6.97 -14.89 -7.66
CA ILE A 153 -7.31 -13.87 -6.67
C ILE A 153 -7.74 -12.57 -7.35
N ILE A 154 -7.05 -12.17 -8.42
CA ILE A 154 -7.39 -10.96 -9.17
C ILE A 154 -8.76 -11.11 -9.84
N ALA A 155 -9.09 -12.28 -10.40
CA ALA A 155 -10.40 -12.53 -11.00
C ALA A 155 -11.54 -12.35 -9.99
N GLU A 156 -11.38 -12.87 -8.77
CA GLU A 156 -12.37 -12.72 -7.70
C GLU A 156 -12.53 -11.26 -7.26
N LEU A 157 -11.42 -10.54 -7.06
CA LEU A 157 -11.42 -9.12 -6.74
C LEU A 157 -12.05 -8.27 -7.84
N TRP A 158 -11.77 -8.61 -9.10
CA TRP A 158 -12.33 -7.94 -10.27
C TRP A 158 -13.84 -8.11 -10.35
N LYS A 159 -14.32 -9.34 -10.13
CA LYS A 159 -15.76 -9.63 -10.11
C LYS A 159 -16.51 -8.80 -9.08
N ARG A 160 -15.94 -8.66 -7.87
CA ARG A 160 -16.51 -7.81 -6.81
C ARG A 160 -16.48 -6.33 -7.20
N GLY A 161 -15.37 -5.85 -7.76
CA GLY A 161 -15.23 -4.48 -8.25
C GLY A 161 -16.24 -4.18 -9.37
N ALA A 162 -16.36 -5.07 -10.35
CA ALA A 162 -17.33 -4.92 -11.45
C ALA A 162 -18.77 -4.83 -10.95
N HIS A 163 -19.16 -5.63 -9.96
CA HIS A 163 -20.49 -5.55 -9.37
C HIS A 163 -20.79 -4.17 -8.75
N LEU A 164 -19.79 -3.57 -8.10
CA LEU A 164 -19.94 -2.31 -7.38
C LEU A 164 -19.81 -1.07 -8.27
N LEU A 165 -19.03 -1.16 -9.36
CA LEU A 165 -18.52 0.02 -10.07
C LEU A 165 -18.94 0.09 -11.55
N LYS A 166 -19.71 -0.88 -12.06
CA LYS A 166 -20.13 -0.94 -13.47
C LYS A 166 -20.79 0.33 -13.99
N ASP A 167 -21.44 1.08 -13.11
CA ASP A 167 -22.16 2.31 -13.45
C ASP A 167 -21.29 3.57 -13.31
N GLN A 168 -20.03 3.43 -12.86
CA GLN A 168 -19.08 4.55 -12.82
C GLN A 168 -18.58 4.89 -14.23
N PRO A 169 -18.32 6.18 -14.51
CA PRO A 169 -17.93 6.63 -15.84
C PRO A 169 -16.69 5.90 -16.39
N GLY A 170 -16.82 5.28 -17.56
CA GLY A 170 -15.76 4.55 -18.26
C GLY A 170 -15.38 3.18 -17.69
N PHE A 171 -15.92 2.78 -16.52
CA PHE A 171 -15.52 1.54 -15.86
C PHE A 171 -15.86 0.29 -16.69
N ALA A 172 -17.14 0.15 -17.07
CA ALA A 172 -17.60 -1.03 -17.82
C ALA A 172 -16.92 -1.13 -19.19
N GLU A 173 -16.72 0.00 -19.87
CA GLU A 173 -16.04 0.06 -21.16
C GLU A 173 -14.59 -0.48 -21.08
N CYS A 174 -13.85 -0.13 -20.03
CA CYS A 174 -12.46 -0.52 -19.87
C CYS A 174 -12.30 -1.92 -19.23
N PHE A 175 -13.05 -2.20 -18.16
CA PHE A 175 -12.81 -3.37 -17.30
C PHE A 175 -13.85 -4.49 -17.44
N MET A 176 -14.85 -4.33 -18.32
CA MET A 176 -15.87 -5.34 -18.59
C MET A 176 -16.10 -5.50 -20.09
N PRO A 177 -15.05 -5.87 -20.88
CA PRO A 177 -15.14 -5.87 -22.36
C PRO A 177 -16.28 -6.75 -22.91
N ASP A 178 -16.64 -7.84 -22.20
CA ASP A 178 -17.75 -8.74 -22.55
C ASP A 178 -18.99 -8.51 -21.67
N GLY A 179 -19.13 -7.31 -21.08
CA GLY A 179 -20.21 -6.97 -20.15
C GLY A 179 -20.07 -7.60 -18.77
N ARG A 180 -18.94 -8.24 -18.45
CA ARG A 180 -18.62 -8.91 -17.19
C ARG A 180 -17.15 -8.79 -16.83
N ALA A 181 -16.83 -9.09 -15.57
CA ALA A 181 -15.44 -9.29 -15.14
C ALA A 181 -14.86 -10.56 -15.80
N PRO A 182 -13.54 -10.59 -16.07
CA PRO A 182 -12.86 -11.80 -16.56
C PRO A 182 -12.82 -12.90 -15.50
N ASN A 183 -12.80 -14.15 -15.94
CA ASN A 183 -12.56 -15.31 -15.08
C ASN A 183 -11.06 -15.58 -14.92
N ALA A 184 -10.69 -16.39 -13.92
CA ALA A 184 -9.32 -16.89 -13.77
C ALA A 184 -8.89 -17.66 -15.03
N GLY A 185 -7.65 -17.43 -15.48
CA GLY A 185 -7.09 -18.04 -16.70
C GLY A 185 -7.54 -17.37 -18.00
N GLU A 186 -8.54 -16.50 -17.97
CA GLU A 186 -9.00 -15.77 -19.16
C GLU A 186 -7.99 -14.74 -19.62
N LYS A 187 -7.74 -14.66 -20.93
CA LYS A 187 -6.81 -13.70 -21.52
C LYS A 187 -7.53 -12.39 -21.83
N ILE A 188 -7.03 -11.28 -21.28
CA ILE A 188 -7.56 -9.94 -21.54
C ILE A 188 -6.50 -9.04 -22.14
N GLN A 189 -6.94 -8.01 -22.86
CA GLN A 189 -6.13 -6.93 -23.42
C GLN A 189 -6.68 -5.58 -22.93
N LEU A 190 -5.78 -4.66 -22.60
CA LEU A 190 -6.07 -3.30 -22.18
C LEU A 190 -5.39 -2.32 -23.15
N LYS A 191 -5.87 -2.25 -24.40
CA LYS A 191 -5.18 -1.53 -25.49
C LYS A 191 -5.03 -0.04 -25.23
N ASP A 192 -5.98 0.56 -24.54
CA ASP A 192 -5.92 1.98 -24.16
C ASP A 192 -4.83 2.22 -23.11
N HIS A 193 -4.67 1.31 -22.14
CA HIS A 193 -3.53 1.33 -21.21
C HIS A 193 -2.19 1.27 -21.94
N ALA A 194 -2.06 0.40 -22.95
CA ALA A 194 -0.83 0.28 -23.73
C ALA A 194 -0.45 1.62 -24.38
N ARG A 195 -1.40 2.28 -25.08
CA ARG A 195 -1.16 3.59 -25.70
C ARG A 195 -0.78 4.67 -24.69
N THR A 196 -1.47 4.69 -23.55
CA THR A 196 -1.18 5.64 -22.47
C THR A 196 0.21 5.42 -21.87
N LEU A 197 0.60 4.16 -21.61
CA LEU A 197 1.94 3.84 -21.11
C LEU A 197 3.03 4.17 -22.13
N GLU A 198 2.79 3.92 -23.44
CA GLU A 198 3.70 4.35 -24.52
C GLU A 198 3.91 5.86 -24.51
N LEU A 199 2.84 6.64 -24.38
CA LEU A 199 2.90 8.09 -24.36
C LEU A 199 3.61 8.62 -23.10
N ILE A 200 3.32 8.05 -21.93
CA ILE A 200 4.04 8.35 -20.68
C ILE A 200 5.53 8.05 -20.82
N ALA A 201 5.87 6.90 -21.40
CA ALA A 201 7.26 6.50 -21.62
C ALA A 201 8.01 7.44 -22.56
N GLN A 202 7.40 7.83 -23.68
CA GLN A 202 7.96 8.74 -24.67
C GLN A 202 8.15 10.16 -24.14
N THR A 203 7.21 10.66 -23.36
CA THR A 203 7.19 12.05 -22.85
C THR A 203 7.75 12.18 -21.43
N LYS A 204 8.18 11.07 -20.81
CA LYS A 204 8.59 11.02 -19.39
C LYS A 204 7.55 11.69 -18.47
N GLY A 205 6.27 11.34 -18.68
CA GLY A 205 5.16 11.81 -17.87
C GLY A 205 4.62 13.21 -18.24
N GLU A 206 5.27 13.99 -19.11
CA GLU A 206 4.78 15.34 -19.47
C GLU A 206 3.37 15.30 -20.06
N ALA A 207 3.06 14.31 -20.90
CA ALA A 207 1.71 14.16 -21.46
C ALA A 207 0.64 13.94 -20.36
N PHE A 208 1.01 13.34 -19.22
CA PHE A 208 0.08 13.05 -18.13
C PHE A 208 -0.26 14.29 -17.30
N TYR A 209 0.69 15.20 -17.09
CA TYR A 209 0.50 16.36 -16.23
C TYR A 209 0.26 17.67 -16.99
N ARG A 210 0.74 17.80 -18.24
CA ARG A 210 0.74 19.07 -19.02
C ARG A 210 0.35 18.90 -20.48
N GLY A 211 0.00 17.67 -20.94
CA GLY A 211 -0.33 17.39 -22.33
C GLY A 211 -1.70 16.75 -22.51
N GLU A 212 -1.84 15.98 -23.58
CA GLU A 212 -3.11 15.42 -24.04
C GLU A 212 -3.82 14.51 -23.01
N LEU A 213 -3.08 13.81 -22.14
CA LEU A 213 -3.68 12.99 -21.08
C LEU A 213 -4.27 13.88 -19.97
N ALA A 214 -3.59 14.98 -19.61
CA ALA A 214 -4.14 15.97 -18.68
C ALA A 214 -5.42 16.60 -19.23
N GLU A 215 -5.42 16.95 -20.50
CA GLU A 215 -6.60 17.51 -21.18
C GLU A 215 -7.76 16.50 -21.18
N ALA A 216 -7.51 15.22 -21.46
CA ALA A 216 -8.52 14.17 -21.44
C ALA A 216 -9.09 13.95 -20.01
N ILE A 217 -8.24 13.93 -18.99
CA ILE A 217 -8.64 13.82 -17.57
C ILE A 217 -9.59 14.96 -17.19
N VAL A 218 -9.18 16.21 -17.45
CA VAL A 218 -9.95 17.40 -17.08
C VAL A 218 -11.24 17.51 -17.90
N ALA A 219 -11.20 17.26 -19.21
CA ALA A 219 -12.37 17.27 -20.07
C ALA A 219 -13.44 16.27 -19.61
N HIS A 220 -13.02 15.04 -19.30
CA HIS A 220 -13.95 14.02 -18.78
C HIS A 220 -14.47 14.41 -17.39
N GLY A 221 -13.61 14.94 -16.52
CA GLY A 221 -13.98 15.40 -15.18
C GLY A 221 -15.05 16.49 -15.21
N ASN A 222 -14.91 17.47 -16.08
CA ASN A 222 -15.84 18.60 -16.22
C ASN A 222 -17.28 18.17 -16.57
N THR A 223 -17.45 17.03 -17.25
CA THR A 223 -18.78 16.50 -17.59
C THR A 223 -19.39 15.64 -16.46
N HIS A 224 -18.61 15.35 -15.39
CA HIS A 224 -19.02 14.44 -14.30
C HIS A 224 -18.85 15.06 -12.90
N GLY A 225 -18.81 16.39 -12.80
CA GLY A 225 -18.78 17.10 -11.51
C GLY A 225 -17.42 17.10 -10.81
N SER A 226 -16.32 16.93 -11.55
CA SER A 226 -14.97 17.14 -11.03
C SER A 226 -14.70 18.64 -10.85
N ALA A 227 -13.89 18.97 -9.84
CA ALA A 227 -13.33 20.31 -9.66
C ALA A 227 -11.85 20.41 -10.10
N MET A 228 -11.29 19.33 -10.65
CA MET A 228 -9.89 19.27 -11.08
C MET A 228 -9.66 20.12 -12.33
N SER A 229 -8.63 20.92 -12.31
CA SER A 229 -8.20 21.78 -13.42
C SER A 229 -6.88 21.31 -14.03
N LEU A 230 -6.53 21.82 -15.21
CA LEU A 230 -5.21 21.61 -15.82
C LEU A 230 -4.08 22.16 -14.93
N GLU A 231 -4.33 23.25 -14.20
CA GLU A 231 -3.37 23.86 -13.28
C GLU A 231 -3.10 22.94 -12.07
N ASP A 232 -4.12 22.23 -11.56
CA ASP A 232 -3.92 21.26 -10.47
C ASP A 232 -2.99 20.12 -10.89
N LEU A 233 -3.15 19.61 -12.11
CA LEU A 233 -2.26 18.61 -12.69
C LEU A 233 -0.87 19.17 -12.97
N ALA A 234 -0.77 20.34 -13.62
CA ALA A 234 0.49 20.93 -14.06
C ALA A 234 1.41 21.35 -12.89
N THR A 235 0.83 21.71 -11.74
CA THR A 235 1.55 22.13 -10.54
C THR A 235 1.88 20.98 -9.59
N HIS A 236 1.47 19.76 -9.91
CA HIS A 236 1.82 18.58 -9.10
C HIS A 236 3.34 18.36 -9.08
N SER A 237 3.86 18.09 -7.90
CA SER A 237 5.27 17.76 -7.66
C SER A 237 5.36 16.70 -6.57
N VAL A 238 6.42 15.90 -6.63
CA VAL A 238 6.80 14.99 -5.55
C VAL A 238 7.62 15.71 -4.49
N ASP A 239 7.61 15.20 -3.26
CA ASP A 239 8.49 15.67 -2.19
C ASP A 239 9.50 14.56 -1.85
N TRP A 240 10.80 14.90 -1.90
CA TRP A 240 11.85 14.09 -1.31
C TRP A 240 11.97 14.46 0.17
N ILE A 241 11.86 13.49 1.05
CA ILE A 241 11.69 13.69 2.49
C ILE A 241 12.56 12.71 3.28
N ASP A 242 12.97 13.10 4.48
CA ASP A 242 13.60 12.20 5.42
C ASP A 242 12.57 11.24 6.03
N THR A 243 13.00 10.08 6.46
CA THR A 243 12.15 9.11 7.13
C THR A 243 12.03 9.40 8.63
N LEU A 244 10.87 9.09 9.22
CA LEU A 244 10.76 8.94 10.68
C LEU A 244 11.31 7.56 11.09
N SER A 245 11.86 7.46 12.29
CA SER A 245 12.40 6.17 12.75
C SER A 245 12.35 6.00 14.25
N VAL A 246 12.30 4.74 14.69
CA VAL A 246 12.41 4.34 16.09
C VAL A 246 13.31 3.10 16.23
N PRO A 247 14.08 2.99 17.32
CA PRO A 247 14.79 1.75 17.65
C PRO A 247 13.79 0.67 18.09
N TYR A 248 13.95 -0.55 17.57
CA TYR A 248 13.16 -1.71 17.97
C TYR A 248 13.95 -3.00 17.86
N ALA A 249 14.01 -3.80 18.93
CA ALA A 249 14.65 -5.13 18.98
C ALA A 249 16.10 -5.15 18.43
N GLY A 250 16.87 -4.07 18.63
CA GLY A 250 18.27 -3.95 18.19
C GLY A 250 18.45 -3.48 16.75
N ALA A 251 17.39 -3.12 16.05
CA ALA A 251 17.39 -2.50 14.74
C ALA A 251 16.72 -1.11 14.79
N VAL A 252 16.68 -0.39 13.68
CA VAL A 252 15.98 0.89 13.52
C VAL A 252 14.92 0.74 12.44
N VAL A 253 13.66 0.92 12.79
CA VAL A 253 12.52 0.82 11.86
C VAL A 253 12.18 2.20 11.32
N HIS A 254 12.05 2.33 10.00
CA HIS A 254 11.80 3.56 9.29
C HIS A 254 10.45 3.51 8.58
N GLU A 255 9.71 4.61 8.67
CA GLU A 255 8.47 4.89 7.93
C GLU A 255 8.53 6.30 7.36
N LEU A 256 7.64 6.62 6.41
CA LEU A 256 7.52 8.01 5.96
C LEU A 256 6.73 8.86 6.96
N PRO A 257 7.06 10.15 7.08
CA PRO A 257 6.25 11.08 7.87
C PRO A 257 4.82 11.23 7.30
N PRO A 258 3.88 11.82 8.08
CA PRO A 258 2.56 12.20 7.59
C PRO A 258 2.63 13.00 6.26
N ASN A 259 1.68 12.85 5.42
CA ASN A 259 0.26 12.47 5.53
C ASN A 259 -0.06 10.96 5.65
N GLY A 260 0.94 10.08 5.67
CA GLY A 260 0.77 8.64 5.78
C GLY A 260 0.62 8.14 7.23
N GLN A 261 0.11 6.91 7.37
CA GLN A 261 -0.16 6.29 8.68
C GLN A 261 1.05 5.57 9.31
N GLY A 262 2.26 5.63 8.72
CA GLY A 262 3.45 4.91 9.20
C GLY A 262 3.84 5.24 10.65
N ILE A 263 3.56 6.45 11.09
CA ILE A 263 3.82 6.90 12.47
C ILE A 263 3.11 6.03 13.52
N ALA A 264 1.94 5.46 13.22
CA ALA A 264 1.24 4.55 14.13
C ALA A 264 2.00 3.23 14.33
N THR A 265 2.67 2.73 13.28
CA THR A 265 3.57 1.58 13.41
C THR A 265 4.71 1.89 14.38
N LEU A 266 5.37 3.04 14.19
CA LEU A 266 6.51 3.45 15.02
C LEU A 266 6.10 3.67 16.48
N SER A 267 4.96 4.33 16.72
CA SER A 267 4.39 4.52 18.06
C SER A 267 4.08 3.18 18.72
N GLY A 268 3.41 2.28 17.99
CA GLY A 268 3.11 0.94 18.48
C GLY A 268 4.38 0.16 18.87
N LEU A 269 5.40 0.11 17.99
CA LEU A 269 6.67 -0.58 18.26
C LEU A 269 7.39 -0.01 19.50
N THR A 270 7.37 1.30 19.70
CA THR A 270 7.95 1.94 20.88
C THR A 270 7.20 1.55 22.16
N MET A 271 5.86 1.49 22.10
CA MET A 271 5.07 1.00 23.24
C MET A 271 5.32 -0.48 23.53
N LEU A 272 5.55 -1.34 22.50
CA LEU A 272 5.89 -2.75 22.73
C LEU A 272 7.22 -2.94 23.46
N GLU A 273 8.21 -2.07 23.20
CA GLU A 273 9.47 -2.07 23.99
C GLU A 273 9.19 -1.73 25.46
N ALA A 274 8.38 -0.72 25.73
CA ALA A 274 8.03 -0.32 27.10
C ALA A 274 7.22 -1.40 27.84
N LEU A 275 6.38 -2.16 27.12
CA LEU A 275 5.58 -3.26 27.67
C LEU A 275 6.37 -4.57 27.85
N GLY A 276 7.64 -4.63 27.42
CA GLY A 276 8.46 -5.84 27.50
C GLY A 276 7.97 -7.00 26.62
N VAL A 277 7.29 -6.71 25.51
CA VAL A 277 6.83 -7.74 24.57
C VAL A 277 8.02 -8.52 24.02
N GLY A 278 7.96 -9.86 24.10
CA GLY A 278 9.05 -10.76 23.64
C GLY A 278 9.47 -11.82 24.66
N GLU A 279 8.93 -11.78 25.88
CA GLU A 279 9.21 -12.77 26.93
C GLU A 279 8.35 -14.04 26.79
N HIS A 280 7.21 -13.93 26.11
CA HIS A 280 6.26 -15.02 25.89
C HIS A 280 6.23 -15.46 24.42
N PRO A 281 5.69 -16.66 24.09
CA PRO A 281 5.55 -17.11 22.70
C PRO A 281 4.77 -16.10 21.84
N VAL A 282 5.17 -15.93 20.58
CA VAL A 282 4.67 -14.88 19.67
C VAL A 282 3.15 -14.84 19.51
N ASP A 283 2.49 -16.01 19.50
CA ASP A 283 1.04 -16.13 19.31
C ASP A 283 0.28 -16.45 20.61
N SER A 284 0.93 -16.28 21.79
CA SER A 284 0.28 -16.48 23.09
C SER A 284 -0.60 -15.27 23.47
N LEU A 285 -1.53 -15.49 24.42
CA LEU A 285 -2.38 -14.42 24.97
C LEU A 285 -1.54 -13.27 25.54
N GLU A 286 -0.47 -13.63 26.27
CA GLU A 286 0.43 -12.69 26.95
C GLU A 286 1.17 -11.78 25.99
N THR A 287 1.33 -12.22 24.73
CA THR A 287 1.88 -11.40 23.65
C THR A 287 0.78 -10.67 22.89
N VAL A 288 -0.26 -11.36 22.43
CA VAL A 288 -1.25 -10.79 21.53
C VAL A 288 -2.10 -9.69 22.19
N HIS A 289 -2.50 -9.87 23.45
CA HIS A 289 -3.32 -8.86 24.14
C HIS A 289 -2.62 -7.49 24.28
N PRO A 290 -1.42 -7.37 24.85
CA PRO A 290 -0.74 -6.06 24.95
C PRO A 290 -0.41 -5.46 23.59
N VAL A 291 -0.16 -6.28 22.56
CA VAL A 291 0.08 -5.81 21.20
C VAL A 291 -1.19 -5.18 20.60
N LEU A 292 -2.36 -5.79 20.81
CA LEU A 292 -3.64 -5.20 20.41
C LEU A 292 -3.91 -3.87 21.12
N GLU A 293 -3.70 -3.81 22.44
CA GLU A 293 -3.91 -2.59 23.22
C GLU A 293 -2.97 -1.46 22.81
N ALA A 294 -1.68 -1.73 22.61
CA ALA A 294 -0.72 -0.75 22.13
C ALA A 294 -1.10 -0.21 20.74
N MET A 295 -1.54 -1.08 19.84
CA MET A 295 -1.96 -0.65 18.50
C MET A 295 -3.25 0.18 18.54
N LYS A 296 -4.21 -0.11 19.42
CA LYS A 296 -5.39 0.74 19.62
C LYS A 296 -5.01 2.16 20.04
N LEU A 297 -4.08 2.30 20.98
CA LEU A 297 -3.58 3.59 21.43
C LEU A 297 -2.89 4.36 20.30
N ALA A 298 -2.05 3.68 19.50
CA ALA A 298 -1.38 4.27 18.36
C ALA A 298 -2.37 4.74 17.27
N LEU A 299 -3.44 3.96 17.02
CA LEU A 299 -4.48 4.34 16.06
C LEU A 299 -5.36 5.49 16.57
N ALA A 300 -5.61 5.59 17.88
CA ALA A 300 -6.32 6.73 18.47
C ALA A 300 -5.53 8.03 18.27
N ASP A 301 -4.22 8.01 18.50
CA ASP A 301 -3.36 9.17 18.27
C ASP A 301 -3.24 9.51 16.77
N LEU A 302 -3.25 8.49 15.90
CA LEU A 302 -3.27 8.67 14.44
C LEU A 302 -4.51 9.44 13.99
N ASP A 303 -5.69 9.03 14.43
CA ASP A 303 -6.97 9.62 14.03
C ASP A 303 -7.07 11.09 14.49
N GLU A 304 -6.66 11.38 15.72
CA GLU A 304 -6.74 12.72 16.30
C GLU A 304 -5.73 13.72 15.70
N HIS A 305 -4.51 13.26 15.34
CA HIS A 305 -3.38 14.16 15.12
C HIS A 305 -2.80 14.14 13.70
N VAL A 306 -3.06 13.09 12.89
CA VAL A 306 -2.35 12.92 11.63
C VAL A 306 -3.16 13.40 10.42
N ALA A 307 -2.53 14.27 9.64
CA ALA A 307 -3.02 14.84 8.39
C ALA A 307 -1.84 15.17 7.46
N ASP A 308 -2.04 16.02 6.46
CA ASP A 308 -0.96 16.72 5.75
C ASP A 308 -0.08 17.43 6.78
N SER A 309 1.24 17.19 6.75
CA SER A 309 2.20 17.68 7.75
C SER A 309 2.10 19.20 7.97
N ASP A 310 1.83 19.97 6.91
CA ASP A 310 1.66 21.43 7.00
C ASP A 310 0.39 21.87 7.76
N HIS A 311 -0.52 20.92 8.04
CA HIS A 311 -1.81 21.16 8.70
C HIS A 311 -1.94 20.46 10.05
N MET A 312 -0.92 19.71 10.48
CA MET A 312 -0.92 19.05 11.78
C MET A 312 -0.77 20.07 12.92
N ARG A 313 -1.51 19.86 14.01
CA ARG A 313 -1.42 20.68 15.23
C ARG A 313 -0.29 20.22 16.15
N VAL A 314 0.04 18.95 16.09
CA VAL A 314 1.08 18.29 16.89
C VAL A 314 2.15 17.75 15.93
N PRO A 315 3.41 18.19 16.04
CA PRO A 315 4.50 17.68 15.22
C PRO A 315 4.75 16.19 15.43
N SER A 316 5.24 15.51 14.39
CA SER A 316 5.51 14.07 14.43
C SER A 316 6.50 13.68 15.54
N GLU A 317 7.48 14.52 15.84
CA GLU A 317 8.48 14.31 16.88
C GLU A 317 7.84 14.23 18.27
N HIS A 318 6.76 14.97 18.52
CA HIS A 318 6.02 14.89 19.78
C HIS A 318 5.21 13.61 19.91
N LEU A 319 4.63 13.12 18.79
CA LEU A 319 3.91 11.85 18.75
C LEU A 319 4.84 10.64 18.90
N LEU A 320 6.13 10.81 18.58
CA LEU A 320 7.18 9.78 18.75
C LEU A 320 8.06 10.01 19.98
N ASP A 321 7.75 11.01 20.82
CA ASP A 321 8.48 11.22 22.07
C ASP A 321 8.39 10.00 22.97
N LYS A 322 9.55 9.53 23.43
CA LYS A 322 9.64 8.27 24.19
C LYS A 322 8.91 8.35 25.52
N ASN A 323 8.94 9.50 26.21
CA ASN A 323 8.25 9.63 27.49
C ASN A 323 6.75 9.61 27.28
N TYR A 324 6.26 10.34 26.27
CA TYR A 324 4.85 10.30 25.86
C TYR A 324 4.40 8.87 25.57
N LEU A 325 5.14 8.13 24.74
CA LEU A 325 4.77 6.76 24.37
C LEU A 325 4.89 5.76 25.54
N ASN A 326 5.80 5.99 26.49
CA ASN A 326 5.85 5.23 27.72
C ASN A 326 4.62 5.49 28.62
N GLU A 327 4.16 6.74 28.72
CA GLU A 327 2.92 7.08 29.41
C GLU A 327 1.70 6.42 28.74
N ARG A 328 1.65 6.42 27.40
CA ARG A 328 0.61 5.72 26.63
C ARG A 328 0.65 4.21 26.90
N ALA A 329 1.80 3.58 26.89
CA ALA A 329 2.00 2.16 27.23
C ALA A 329 1.49 1.83 28.64
N GLY A 330 1.65 2.75 29.59
CA GLY A 330 1.13 2.62 30.96
C GLY A 330 -0.39 2.55 31.06
N LEU A 331 -1.13 2.88 29.98
CA LEU A 331 -2.59 2.73 29.93
C LEU A 331 -3.04 1.30 29.58
N VAL A 332 -2.13 0.46 29.11
CA VAL A 332 -2.43 -0.95 28.81
C VAL A 332 -2.68 -1.70 30.13
N THR A 333 -3.84 -2.31 30.23
CA THR A 333 -4.28 -3.08 31.41
C THR A 333 -4.50 -4.54 31.07
N ASP A 334 -4.90 -5.34 32.03
CA ASP A 334 -5.25 -6.76 31.84
C ASP A 334 -6.59 -6.97 31.10
N GLN A 335 -7.37 -5.92 30.90
CA GLN A 335 -8.65 -5.93 30.20
C GLN A 335 -8.59 -5.09 28.91
N ALA A 336 -9.37 -5.49 27.92
CA ALA A 336 -9.52 -4.73 26.68
C ALA A 336 -10.10 -3.34 26.95
N ALA A 337 -9.45 -2.32 26.41
CA ALA A 337 -9.89 -0.94 26.50
C ALA A 337 -10.32 -0.40 25.12
N ASN A 338 -11.19 0.61 25.13
CA ASN A 338 -11.55 1.37 23.93
C ASN A 338 -11.06 2.81 24.10
N PRO A 339 -9.91 3.18 23.50
CA PRO A 339 -9.39 4.55 23.59
C PRO A 339 -10.15 5.56 22.72
N GLY A 340 -11.22 5.14 22.01
CA GLY A 340 -12.04 6.07 21.23
C GLY A 340 -11.47 6.41 19.85
N HIS A 341 -10.76 5.49 19.19
CA HIS A 341 -10.25 5.71 17.83
C HIS A 341 -11.36 5.53 16.78
N GLY A 342 -11.18 6.18 15.60
CA GLY A 342 -12.05 6.02 14.43
C GLY A 342 -11.90 4.64 13.75
N SER A 343 -12.92 4.25 12.97
CA SER A 343 -12.95 2.98 12.22
C SER A 343 -12.24 3.09 10.89
N PRO A 344 -11.12 2.37 10.66
CA PRO A 344 -10.50 2.30 9.34
C PRO A 344 -11.37 1.50 8.36
N LYS A 345 -11.61 2.05 7.15
CA LYS A 345 -12.32 1.34 6.09
C LYS A 345 -11.35 0.50 5.24
N PRO A 346 -11.73 -0.74 4.79
CA PRO A 346 -10.87 -1.56 3.94
C PRO A 346 -10.54 -0.86 2.61
N GLY A 347 -9.26 -0.92 2.18
CA GLY A 347 -8.79 -0.35 0.92
C GLY A 347 -7.97 -1.34 0.10
N GLY A 348 -7.87 -1.10 -1.22
CA GLY A 348 -7.04 -1.84 -2.15
C GLY A 348 -5.68 -1.14 -2.36
N THR A 349 -4.60 -1.92 -2.52
CA THR A 349 -3.23 -1.40 -2.66
C THR A 349 -2.36 -2.46 -3.32
N VAL A 350 -1.28 -2.07 -3.97
CA VAL A 350 -0.18 -2.95 -4.35
C VAL A 350 1.11 -2.49 -3.70
N TYR A 351 1.87 -3.43 -3.14
CA TYR A 351 3.17 -3.21 -2.54
C TYR A 351 4.21 -4.12 -3.19
N LEU A 352 5.41 -3.61 -3.39
CA LEU A 352 6.57 -4.35 -3.87
C LEU A 352 7.87 -3.91 -3.20
N SER A 353 8.83 -4.84 -3.14
CA SER A 353 10.23 -4.60 -2.78
C SER A 353 11.15 -5.07 -3.88
N ALA A 354 12.26 -4.36 -4.09
CA ALA A 354 13.36 -4.82 -4.94
C ALA A 354 14.73 -4.55 -4.30
N ALA A 355 15.69 -5.41 -4.60
CA ALA A 355 17.08 -5.30 -4.15
C ALA A 355 18.03 -5.87 -5.20
N ASP A 356 19.21 -5.28 -5.34
CA ASP A 356 20.22 -5.71 -6.31
C ASP A 356 21.57 -6.02 -5.66
N GLU A 357 22.44 -6.67 -6.40
CA GLU A 357 23.77 -7.10 -5.95
C GLU A 357 24.71 -5.95 -5.55
N SER A 358 24.44 -4.71 -5.97
CA SER A 358 25.20 -3.54 -5.52
C SER A 358 24.87 -3.13 -4.08
N GLY A 359 23.79 -3.68 -3.51
CA GLY A 359 23.27 -3.36 -2.19
C GLY A 359 22.20 -2.26 -2.18
N MET A 360 21.76 -1.75 -3.35
CA MET A 360 20.62 -0.85 -3.43
C MET A 360 19.34 -1.60 -3.11
N MET A 361 18.47 -0.97 -2.33
CA MET A 361 17.16 -1.53 -1.93
C MET A 361 16.08 -0.47 -2.04
N ILE A 362 14.88 -0.89 -2.46
CA ILE A 362 13.70 -0.03 -2.51
C ILE A 362 12.48 -0.73 -1.93
N SER A 363 11.75 0.02 -1.10
CA SER A 363 10.40 -0.26 -0.63
C SER A 363 9.46 0.67 -1.39
N PHE A 364 8.55 0.12 -2.21
CA PHE A 364 7.69 0.90 -3.10
C PHE A 364 6.23 0.48 -2.96
N ILE A 365 5.34 1.46 -2.88
CA ILE A 365 3.91 1.24 -2.76
C ILE A 365 3.13 2.20 -3.66
N GLN A 366 2.13 1.67 -4.36
CA GLN A 366 1.18 2.49 -5.12
C GLN A 366 -0.25 1.98 -4.95
N SER A 367 -1.25 2.85 -5.12
CA SER A 367 -2.61 2.49 -4.78
C SER A 367 -3.64 3.41 -5.38
N ASN A 368 -4.76 2.81 -5.78
CA ASN A 368 -6.02 3.52 -6.02
C ASN A 368 -6.86 3.76 -4.75
N TYR A 369 -6.41 3.31 -3.57
CA TYR A 369 -7.06 3.29 -2.26
C TYR A 369 -8.08 2.14 -2.13
N MET A 370 -9.34 2.34 -2.40
CA MET A 370 -10.35 1.26 -2.42
C MET A 370 -10.28 0.52 -3.75
N GLY A 371 -10.69 -0.75 -3.78
CA GLY A 371 -10.62 -1.55 -5.02
C GLY A 371 -11.09 -0.77 -6.26
N PHE A 372 -10.26 -0.68 -7.31
CA PHE A 372 -10.42 0.15 -8.50
C PHE A 372 -10.57 1.68 -8.24
N GLY A 373 -10.22 2.17 -7.04
CA GLY A 373 -10.25 3.59 -6.72
C GLY A 373 -11.64 4.21 -6.77
N SER A 374 -11.75 5.34 -7.44
CA SER A 374 -13.01 6.05 -7.64
C SER A 374 -14.02 5.27 -8.52
N GLY A 375 -13.56 4.23 -9.22
CA GLY A 375 -14.30 3.57 -10.29
C GLY A 375 -14.32 4.34 -11.60
N VAL A 376 -13.78 5.56 -11.62
CA VAL A 376 -13.69 6.38 -12.84
C VAL A 376 -12.54 5.88 -13.71
N VAL A 377 -12.81 5.68 -14.97
CA VAL A 377 -11.80 5.45 -16.01
C VAL A 377 -11.97 6.50 -17.10
N VAL A 378 -10.89 7.19 -17.45
CA VAL A 378 -10.92 8.20 -18.51
C VAL A 378 -11.04 7.50 -19.88
N PRO A 379 -12.12 7.70 -20.65
CA PRO A 379 -12.36 6.97 -21.90
C PRO A 379 -11.22 7.12 -22.91
N GLY A 380 -10.90 6.04 -23.62
CA GLY A 380 -9.85 6.00 -24.63
C GLY A 380 -8.41 6.06 -24.09
N THR A 381 -8.23 6.16 -22.75
CA THR A 381 -6.91 6.20 -22.12
C THR A 381 -6.61 5.01 -21.22
N GLY A 382 -7.65 4.35 -20.69
CA GLY A 382 -7.50 3.32 -19.65
C GLY A 382 -7.01 3.85 -18.29
N ILE A 383 -6.90 5.16 -18.09
CA ILE A 383 -6.49 5.75 -16.82
C ILE A 383 -7.61 5.55 -15.79
N SER A 384 -7.43 4.62 -14.88
CA SER A 384 -8.29 4.47 -13.69
C SER A 384 -7.77 5.38 -12.58
N LEU A 385 -8.68 6.13 -11.94
CA LEU A 385 -8.32 7.18 -10.98
C LEU A 385 -8.56 6.72 -9.54
N GLN A 386 -7.61 7.04 -8.67
CA GLN A 386 -7.69 6.80 -7.24
C GLN A 386 -8.84 7.60 -6.58
N ASN A 387 -9.23 7.21 -5.36
CA ASN A 387 -10.26 7.90 -4.58
C ASN A 387 -9.74 8.42 -3.24
N ARG A 388 -8.53 8.98 -3.22
CA ARG A 388 -7.88 9.43 -1.98
C ARG A 388 -8.59 10.58 -1.29
N GLY A 389 -9.37 11.36 -2.02
CA GLY A 389 -10.23 12.39 -1.44
C GLY A 389 -11.19 11.86 -0.37
N ALA A 390 -11.58 10.58 -0.45
CA ALA A 390 -12.37 9.92 0.60
C ALA A 390 -11.64 9.84 1.96
N GLY A 391 -10.33 10.10 1.99
CA GLY A 391 -9.54 10.17 3.22
C GLY A 391 -9.68 11.48 3.99
N PHE A 392 -10.27 12.54 3.43
CA PHE A 392 -10.55 13.77 4.16
C PHE A 392 -11.75 13.65 5.10
N SER A 393 -11.82 14.54 6.07
CA SER A 393 -12.99 14.78 6.91
C SER A 393 -13.77 16.01 6.42
N LEU A 394 -15.09 16.02 6.64
CA LEU A 394 -15.95 17.20 6.51
C LEU A 394 -16.25 17.86 7.85
N ASP A 395 -15.73 17.33 8.97
CA ASP A 395 -15.80 17.95 10.28
C ASP A 395 -14.74 19.08 10.37
N PRO A 396 -15.16 20.34 10.55
CA PRO A 396 -14.25 21.49 10.65
C PRO A 396 -13.26 21.41 11.83
N GLN A 397 -13.55 20.59 12.84
CA GLN A 397 -12.68 20.43 14.00
C GLN A 397 -11.61 19.37 13.79
N HIS A 398 -11.80 18.47 12.82
CA HIS A 398 -10.88 17.37 12.54
C HIS A 398 -9.62 17.90 11.84
N VAL A 399 -8.45 17.41 12.27
CA VAL A 399 -7.15 17.84 11.71
C VAL A 399 -7.06 17.58 10.19
N ASN A 400 -7.72 16.53 9.69
CA ASN A 400 -7.77 16.18 8.27
C ASN A 400 -8.98 16.79 7.53
N TYR A 401 -9.52 17.92 7.99
CA TYR A 401 -10.59 18.66 7.31
C TYR A 401 -10.17 19.04 5.89
N VAL A 402 -11.09 18.88 4.92
CA VAL A 402 -10.83 19.17 3.52
C VAL A 402 -10.46 20.64 3.29
N ALA A 403 -9.42 20.87 2.49
CA ALA A 403 -8.98 22.21 2.10
C ALA A 403 -8.32 22.19 0.72
N PRO A 404 -8.32 23.32 0.00
CA PRO A 404 -7.61 23.48 -1.26
C PRO A 404 -6.13 23.10 -1.14
N ARG A 405 -5.62 22.35 -2.12
CA ARG A 405 -4.20 21.95 -2.23
C ARG A 405 -3.63 21.15 -1.04
N LYS A 406 -4.46 20.75 -0.10
CA LYS A 406 -4.08 19.88 1.00
C LYS A 406 -3.93 18.44 0.52
N ARG A 407 -2.96 17.70 1.07
CA ARG A 407 -2.90 16.24 0.90
C ARG A 407 -3.89 15.54 1.83
N PRO A 408 -4.65 14.55 1.34
CA PRO A 408 -5.51 13.74 2.21
C PRO A 408 -4.66 12.85 3.12
N PHE A 409 -5.20 12.45 4.27
CA PHE A 409 -4.68 11.32 5.04
C PHE A 409 -4.51 10.11 4.14
N HIS A 410 -3.39 9.41 4.26
CA HIS A 410 -3.00 8.38 3.32
C HIS A 410 -2.68 7.06 4.02
N THR A 411 -3.25 5.97 3.49
CA THR A 411 -3.09 4.65 4.11
C THR A 411 -1.91 3.84 3.59
N ILE A 412 -1.30 4.23 2.43
CA ILE A 412 -0.15 3.48 1.92
C ILE A 412 1.15 3.95 2.57
N ILE A 413 1.92 2.98 3.04
CA ILE A 413 3.19 3.20 3.73
C ILE A 413 4.23 2.18 3.24
N PRO A 414 5.37 2.63 2.71
CA PRO A 414 6.54 1.77 2.53
C PRO A 414 7.32 1.73 3.83
N GLY A 415 7.80 0.55 4.26
CA GLY A 415 8.62 0.39 5.46
C GLY A 415 10.06 0.00 5.13
N PHE A 416 11.01 0.39 5.97
CA PHE A 416 12.42 0.02 5.85
C PHE A 416 13.05 -0.24 7.22
N VAL A 417 14.06 -1.09 7.27
CA VAL A 417 14.79 -1.38 8.52
C VAL A 417 16.29 -1.23 8.26
N MET A 418 16.95 -0.51 9.16
CA MET A 418 18.40 -0.40 9.23
C MET A 418 18.94 -1.17 10.43
N ASN A 419 20.15 -1.68 10.32
CA ASN A 419 20.91 -2.12 11.48
C ASN A 419 21.31 -0.91 12.34
N ALA A 420 21.63 -1.16 13.61
CA ALA A 420 22.08 -0.10 14.53
C ALA A 420 23.38 0.58 14.07
N ASP A 421 24.17 -0.06 13.21
CA ASP A 421 25.40 0.50 12.62
C ASP A 421 25.14 1.36 11.37
N GLY A 422 23.87 1.56 10.99
CA GLY A 422 23.48 2.35 9.82
C GLY A 422 23.55 1.60 8.48
N THR A 423 23.75 0.28 8.49
CA THR A 423 23.66 -0.53 7.26
C THR A 423 22.23 -0.99 6.97
N PRO A 424 21.82 -1.18 5.71
CA PRO A 424 20.46 -1.61 5.38
C PRO A 424 20.24 -3.07 5.80
N LEU A 425 19.10 -3.34 6.42
CA LEU A 425 18.70 -4.69 6.82
C LEU A 425 17.56 -5.23 5.98
N MET A 426 16.48 -4.45 5.78
CA MET A 426 15.27 -4.98 5.16
C MET A 426 14.41 -3.88 4.54
N SER A 427 13.86 -4.15 3.34
CA SER A 427 12.72 -3.42 2.78
C SER A 427 11.48 -4.29 2.95
N PHE A 428 10.38 -3.71 3.44
CA PHE A 428 9.15 -4.44 3.72
C PHE A 428 7.93 -3.55 3.57
N GLY A 429 6.79 -4.17 3.36
CA GLY A 429 5.50 -3.49 3.41
C GLY A 429 4.35 -4.46 3.22
N LEU A 430 3.16 -3.95 3.47
CA LEU A 430 1.95 -4.73 3.46
C LEU A 430 0.83 -3.91 2.83
N MET A 431 0.13 -4.47 1.86
CA MET A 431 -1.08 -3.87 1.33
C MET A 431 -2.28 -4.09 2.28
N GLY A 432 -3.40 -3.37 2.08
CA GLY A 432 -4.63 -3.58 2.86
C GLY A 432 -5.23 -2.31 3.46
N GLY A 433 -4.88 -1.13 2.97
CA GLY A 433 -5.40 0.14 3.48
C GLY A 433 -5.04 0.36 4.95
N PRO A 434 -6.02 0.59 5.85
CA PRO A 434 -5.75 0.80 7.28
C PRO A 434 -5.12 -0.39 8.01
N MET A 435 -5.15 -1.59 7.41
CA MET A 435 -4.45 -2.76 7.94
C MET A 435 -2.92 -2.59 7.86
N GLN A 436 -2.39 -1.69 7.03
CA GLN A 436 -0.95 -1.60 6.77
C GLN A 436 -0.16 -1.27 8.03
N ALA A 437 -0.53 -0.25 8.81
CA ALA A 437 0.18 0.09 10.04
C ALA A 437 0.14 -1.05 11.07
N GLN A 438 -1.00 -1.72 11.18
CA GLN A 438 -1.18 -2.89 12.06
C GLN A 438 -0.35 -4.08 11.59
N GLY A 439 -0.30 -4.31 10.27
CA GLY A 439 0.49 -5.38 9.67
C GLY A 439 1.98 -5.14 9.74
N HIS A 440 2.45 -3.90 9.56
CA HIS A 440 3.84 -3.52 9.73
C HIS A 440 4.32 -3.83 11.16
N LEU A 441 3.55 -3.44 12.17
CA LEU A 441 3.84 -3.78 13.57
C LEU A 441 3.94 -5.29 13.78
N GLN A 442 2.98 -6.08 13.26
CA GLN A 442 2.98 -7.54 13.37
C GLN A 442 4.21 -8.16 12.69
N MET A 443 4.57 -7.68 11.47
CA MET A 443 5.76 -8.17 10.76
C MET A 443 7.06 -7.85 11.51
N MET A 444 7.21 -6.61 11.97
CA MET A 444 8.42 -6.19 12.70
C MET A 444 8.59 -6.94 14.02
N MET A 445 7.52 -7.14 14.76
CA MET A 445 7.53 -7.96 15.97
C MET A 445 8.01 -9.39 15.65
N ARG A 446 7.43 -10.06 14.65
CA ARG A 446 7.77 -11.43 14.27
C ARG A 446 9.22 -11.58 13.79
N ILE A 447 9.67 -10.68 12.92
CA ILE A 447 11.00 -10.78 12.31
C ILE A 447 12.08 -10.30 13.28
N LEU A 448 11.93 -9.10 13.85
CA LEU A 448 13.00 -8.49 14.65
C LEU A 448 13.06 -9.04 16.08
N ARG A 449 11.92 -9.20 16.76
CA ARG A 449 11.86 -9.69 18.14
C ARG A 449 11.92 -11.22 18.21
N TYR A 450 11.08 -11.91 17.42
CA TYR A 450 10.98 -13.38 17.48
C TYR A 450 11.82 -14.11 16.43
N LYS A 451 12.60 -13.39 15.61
CA LYS A 451 13.56 -13.97 14.65
C LYS A 451 12.93 -14.93 13.63
N GLN A 452 11.65 -14.75 13.33
CA GLN A 452 11.03 -15.47 12.24
C GLN A 452 11.62 -15.02 10.89
N ASN A 453 11.85 -15.94 9.97
CA ASN A 453 12.26 -15.55 8.62
C ASN A 453 11.13 -14.82 7.88
N PRO A 454 11.41 -14.05 6.81
CA PRO A 454 10.41 -13.28 6.07
C PRO A 454 9.19 -14.08 5.62
N GLN A 455 9.36 -15.33 5.17
CA GLN A 455 8.25 -16.14 4.70
C GLN A 455 7.37 -16.62 5.86
N ALA A 456 7.97 -17.08 6.96
CA ALA A 456 7.23 -17.48 8.16
C ALA A 456 6.42 -16.31 8.75
N ALA A 457 6.98 -15.10 8.76
CA ALA A 457 6.28 -13.90 9.21
C ALA A 457 5.11 -13.53 8.27
N ALA A 458 5.29 -13.70 6.95
CA ALA A 458 4.23 -13.47 5.97
C ALA A 458 3.08 -14.50 6.08
N ASP A 459 3.40 -15.78 6.36
CA ASP A 459 2.44 -16.88 6.48
C ASP A 459 1.66 -16.86 7.81
N ALA A 460 2.21 -16.22 8.83
CA ALA A 460 1.64 -16.22 10.18
C ALA A 460 0.22 -15.64 10.23
N PRO A 461 -0.63 -16.15 11.14
CA PRO A 461 -1.97 -15.62 11.33
C PRO A 461 -1.95 -14.16 11.74
N ARG A 462 -2.92 -13.38 11.23
CA ARG A 462 -3.05 -11.94 11.50
C ARG A 462 -4.35 -11.61 12.22
N TRP A 463 -4.29 -10.50 12.91
CA TRP A 463 -5.45 -9.80 13.48
C TRP A 463 -5.56 -8.40 12.87
N ARG A 464 -6.76 -7.84 12.94
CA ARG A 464 -7.08 -6.47 12.52
C ARG A 464 -8.02 -5.83 13.53
N LEU A 465 -7.62 -4.68 14.05
CA LEU A 465 -8.49 -3.82 14.84
C LEU A 465 -9.51 -3.14 13.92
N GLU A 466 -10.74 -3.10 14.39
CA GLU A 466 -11.85 -2.40 13.77
C GLU A 466 -12.35 -1.27 14.68
N GLU A 467 -13.63 -1.08 14.80
CA GLU A 467 -14.21 -0.05 15.68
C GLU A 467 -14.33 -0.54 17.13
N GLY A 468 -13.94 0.30 18.07
CA GLY A 468 -14.12 0.05 19.50
C GLY A 468 -13.32 -1.15 19.99
N LEU A 469 -14.02 -2.14 20.55
CA LEU A 469 -13.43 -3.39 21.04
C LEU A 469 -13.35 -4.49 19.97
N LYS A 470 -13.88 -4.23 18.77
CA LYS A 470 -13.97 -5.22 17.71
C LYS A 470 -12.61 -5.52 17.10
N VAL A 471 -12.26 -6.80 17.06
CA VAL A 471 -11.02 -7.33 16.49
C VAL A 471 -11.35 -8.49 15.57
N ALA A 472 -11.04 -8.37 14.29
CA ALA A 472 -11.06 -9.49 13.38
C ALA A 472 -9.76 -10.31 13.52
N VAL A 473 -9.89 -11.63 13.56
CA VAL A 473 -8.75 -12.57 13.57
C VAL A 473 -8.93 -13.61 12.49
N GLU A 474 -7.84 -14.07 11.89
CA GLU A 474 -7.89 -15.16 10.94
C GLU A 474 -8.23 -16.49 11.64
N ARG A 475 -9.00 -17.35 10.94
CA ARG A 475 -9.37 -18.68 11.46
C ARG A 475 -8.17 -19.57 11.79
N THR A 476 -6.99 -19.25 11.32
CA THR A 476 -5.73 -19.95 11.63
C THR A 476 -5.16 -19.61 13.00
N PHE A 477 -5.71 -18.62 13.72
CA PHE A 477 -5.36 -18.36 15.12
C PHE A 477 -5.73 -19.54 16.04
N ASP A 478 -4.95 -19.77 17.10
CA ASP A 478 -5.27 -20.78 18.10
C ASP A 478 -6.62 -20.48 18.76
N PRO A 479 -7.60 -21.40 18.70
CA PRO A 479 -8.92 -21.21 19.32
C PRO A 479 -8.86 -20.90 20.82
N LYS A 480 -7.84 -21.40 21.54
CA LYS A 480 -7.65 -21.10 22.97
C LYS A 480 -7.28 -19.63 23.19
N VAL A 481 -6.43 -19.07 22.32
CA VAL A 481 -6.07 -17.65 22.39
C VAL A 481 -7.27 -16.79 22.04
N ILE A 482 -8.06 -17.16 21.03
CA ILE A 482 -9.32 -16.47 20.68
C ILE A 482 -10.26 -16.43 21.87
N GLN A 483 -10.48 -17.57 22.54
CA GLN A 483 -11.34 -17.65 23.72
C GLN A 483 -10.82 -16.80 24.87
N ALA A 484 -9.50 -16.80 25.10
CA ALA A 484 -8.88 -16.02 26.17
C ALA A 484 -8.94 -14.50 25.89
N LEU A 485 -8.79 -14.06 24.64
CA LEU A 485 -8.98 -12.67 24.24
C LEU A 485 -10.42 -12.20 24.47
N ARG A 486 -11.42 -13.04 24.16
CA ARG A 486 -12.83 -12.75 24.48
C ARG A 486 -13.05 -12.61 25.99
N ALA A 487 -12.41 -13.45 26.81
CA ALA A 487 -12.49 -13.36 28.25
C ALA A 487 -11.86 -12.07 28.81
N LYS A 488 -10.92 -11.45 28.09
CA LYS A 488 -10.36 -10.13 28.40
C LYS A 488 -11.22 -8.96 27.90
N GLY A 489 -12.34 -9.23 27.25
CA GLY A 489 -13.29 -8.21 26.79
C GLY A 489 -13.12 -7.75 25.34
N HIS A 490 -12.23 -8.38 24.54
CA HIS A 490 -12.22 -8.13 23.10
C HIS A 490 -13.43 -8.74 22.42
N ASP A 491 -14.04 -7.99 21.50
CA ASP A 491 -15.11 -8.49 20.62
C ASP A 491 -14.47 -9.14 19.37
N ILE A 492 -14.22 -10.46 19.45
CA ILE A 492 -13.47 -11.17 18.41
C ILE A 492 -14.40 -11.74 17.35
N GLU A 493 -14.22 -11.29 16.11
CA GLU A 493 -14.76 -11.89 14.89
C GLU A 493 -13.69 -12.77 14.22
N VAL A 494 -14.08 -13.99 13.81
CA VAL A 494 -13.17 -14.92 13.11
C VAL A 494 -13.48 -14.91 11.64
N GLU A 495 -12.50 -14.56 10.82
CA GLU A 495 -12.63 -14.44 9.37
C GLU A 495 -11.72 -15.43 8.61
N GLU A 496 -12.08 -15.70 7.35
CA GLU A 496 -11.23 -16.46 6.44
C GLU A 496 -10.03 -15.62 5.99
N PRO A 497 -8.80 -16.20 5.93
CA PRO A 497 -7.61 -15.50 5.46
C PRO A 497 -7.74 -14.93 4.04
N SER A 498 -8.50 -15.60 3.18
CA SER A 498 -8.78 -15.21 1.78
C SER A 498 -9.78 -14.07 1.64
N GLY A 499 -10.26 -13.49 2.73
CA GLY A 499 -11.10 -12.29 2.71
C GLY A 499 -10.42 -11.15 1.95
N VAL A 500 -11.20 -10.47 1.08
CA VAL A 500 -10.70 -9.41 0.18
C VAL A 500 -9.95 -8.34 0.95
N PHE A 501 -8.65 -8.23 0.78
CA PHE A 501 -7.76 -7.25 1.43
C PHE A 501 -7.83 -7.20 2.98
N ALA A 502 -8.64 -8.07 3.61
CA ALA A 502 -8.96 -7.99 5.03
C ALA A 502 -7.72 -7.97 5.93
N PHE A 503 -6.78 -8.90 5.69
CA PHE A 503 -5.55 -9.01 6.47
C PHE A 503 -4.29 -8.59 5.69
N GLY A 504 -4.46 -7.94 4.56
CA GLY A 504 -3.40 -7.40 3.74
C GLY A 504 -2.64 -8.44 2.91
N GLY A 505 -1.44 -8.06 2.48
CA GLY A 505 -0.54 -8.92 1.71
C GLY A 505 0.88 -8.38 1.78
N ALA A 506 1.77 -9.07 2.48
CA ALA A 506 3.15 -8.65 2.74
C ALA A 506 4.11 -9.06 1.62
N GLN A 507 5.10 -8.18 1.37
CA GLN A 507 6.27 -8.51 0.56
C GLN A 507 7.49 -8.04 1.33
N ILE A 508 8.51 -8.87 1.44
CA ILE A 508 9.65 -8.62 2.33
C ILE A 508 10.93 -9.07 1.64
N ILE A 509 11.95 -8.21 1.63
CA ILE A 509 13.33 -8.57 1.24
C ILE A 509 14.27 -8.17 2.36
N GLN A 510 14.91 -9.15 2.97
CA GLN A 510 15.89 -8.96 4.05
C GLN A 510 17.29 -9.28 3.54
N ARG A 511 18.23 -8.39 3.84
CA ARG A 511 19.65 -8.56 3.52
C ARG A 511 20.28 -9.62 4.42
N THR A 512 21.18 -10.41 3.86
CA THR A 512 22.00 -11.41 4.54
C THR A 512 23.48 -11.16 4.27
N ALA A 513 24.38 -11.96 4.84
CA ALA A 513 25.81 -11.85 4.57
C ALA A 513 26.19 -12.14 3.09
N HIS A 514 25.34 -12.87 2.35
CA HIS A 514 25.66 -13.36 1.00
C HIS A 514 24.59 -13.00 -0.05
N GLY A 515 23.79 -12.01 0.19
CA GLY A 515 22.69 -11.59 -0.69
C GLY A 515 21.42 -11.28 0.09
N TYR A 516 20.28 -11.81 -0.35
CA TYR A 516 18.97 -11.50 0.20
C TYR A 516 18.16 -12.78 0.47
N VAL A 517 17.23 -12.67 1.41
CA VAL A 517 16.16 -13.64 1.63
C VAL A 517 14.81 -12.92 1.52
N GLY A 518 13.91 -13.47 0.69
CA GLY A 518 12.59 -12.88 0.43
C GLY A 518 11.44 -13.74 0.92
N GLY A 519 10.35 -13.08 1.28
CA GLY A 519 9.06 -13.67 1.62
C GLY A 519 7.91 -12.97 0.90
N THR A 520 6.89 -13.73 0.50
CA THR A 520 5.68 -13.24 -0.16
C THR A 520 4.42 -13.80 0.48
N ASP A 521 3.39 -13.02 0.53
CA ASP A 521 2.15 -13.34 1.24
C ASP A 521 1.31 -14.42 0.55
N PRO A 522 0.87 -15.46 1.26
CA PRO A 522 0.00 -16.50 0.70
C PRO A 522 -1.42 -15.99 0.37
N ARG A 523 -1.81 -14.82 0.90
CA ARG A 523 -3.12 -14.18 0.65
C ARG A 523 -3.17 -13.46 -0.71
N LYS A 524 -2.09 -13.52 -1.48
CA LYS A 524 -1.95 -12.93 -2.82
C LYS A 524 -1.41 -13.96 -3.81
N ASP A 525 -1.58 -13.66 -5.11
CA ASP A 525 -0.97 -14.44 -6.19
C ASP A 525 0.56 -14.22 -6.30
N GLY A 526 1.15 -13.63 -5.27
CA GLY A 526 2.50 -13.09 -5.25
C GLY A 526 3.63 -14.12 -5.37
N VAL A 527 4.80 -13.61 -5.74
CA VAL A 527 6.04 -14.36 -5.84
C VAL A 527 7.24 -13.51 -5.44
N VAL A 528 8.28 -14.17 -4.91
CA VAL A 528 9.64 -13.65 -4.87
C VAL A 528 10.39 -14.21 -6.07
N ALA A 529 10.83 -13.34 -6.98
CA ALA A 529 11.67 -13.69 -8.12
C ALA A 529 13.12 -13.27 -7.82
N ALA A 530 14.09 -14.18 -8.02
CA ALA A 530 15.49 -13.94 -7.66
C ALA A 530 16.47 -14.73 -8.55
N TYR A 531 17.73 -14.29 -8.59
CA TYR A 531 18.87 -15.00 -9.12
C TYR A 531 20.17 -14.63 -8.41
#